data_fe43d29ede87a9f7ac9bb3bd51622895
#
_entry.id   fe43d29ede87a9f7ac9bb3bd51622895
#
_cell.length_a   1.000
_cell.length_b   1.000
_cell.length_c   1.000
_cell.angle_alpha   90.00
_cell.angle_beta   90.00
_cell.angle_gamma   90.00
#
_symmetry.space_group_name_H-M   'P 1'
#
loop_
_entity.id
_entity.type
_entity.pdbx_description
1 polymer ?
#
loop_
_entity_poly.entity_id
_entity_poly.type
_entity_poly.pdbx_seq_one_letter_code
_entity_poly.pdbx_strand_id
1 'polypeptide(L)'
;MSNGNANNLNLNVALNRTSTDNQLFPRRGSEFNASVTITPPWSSFIKKDYRNLATNAALKTYQDEQQEKYRWVEYHKWKFKSKTYTALTNGAKCFVLMTRVEFGLLGSFNKYNKSPFETFEMGGDGMSGYSMNYATETVGLRGYENGSLTPHATREHPEHNGGYAYNRLTLELRYPFMLGNTTIYGLGFVEGGNAWYHVKDFSPFNIKRSAGVGVRIFLPMVGLMGIDYAYGFDRDAFGNKGKGQFHFILGQEF
;
A
#
# COMPACT_ATOMS: atom_id res chain seq x y z
N MET A 1 -14.70 8.12 12.94
CA MET A 1 -15.67 9.17 12.58
C MET A 1 -16.83 8.52 11.87
N SER A 2 -17.99 8.48 12.49
CA SER A 2 -19.20 7.93 11.85
C SER A 2 -20.04 9.02 11.13
N ASN A 3 -19.90 10.28 11.49
CA ASN A 3 -20.58 11.43 10.88
C ASN A 3 -19.65 12.64 10.91
N GLY A 4 -19.50 13.33 9.78
CA GLY A 4 -18.73 14.56 9.68
C GLY A 4 -18.33 14.88 8.23
N ASN A 5 -17.96 16.14 7.99
CA ASN A 5 -17.47 16.62 6.70
C ASN A 5 -15.98 16.93 6.81
N ALA A 6 -15.18 16.39 5.91
CA ALA A 6 -13.76 16.69 5.77
C ALA A 6 -13.49 17.23 4.36
N ASN A 7 -12.80 18.35 4.27
CA ASN A 7 -12.42 18.94 2.99
C ASN A 7 -10.96 18.57 2.70
N ASN A 8 -10.72 17.92 1.56
CA ASN A 8 -9.39 17.55 1.10
C ASN A 8 -9.09 18.26 -0.22
N LEU A 9 -8.26 19.30 -0.16
CA LEU A 9 -7.72 19.98 -1.33
C LEU A 9 -6.24 19.64 -1.44
N ASN A 10 -5.85 18.95 -2.49
CA ASN A 10 -4.47 18.53 -2.66
C ASN A 10 -3.97 18.76 -4.09
N LEU A 11 -2.65 18.88 -4.21
CA LEU A 11 -1.90 18.89 -5.45
C LEU A 11 -1.12 17.56 -5.52
N ASN A 12 -1.33 16.81 -6.60
CA ASN A 12 -0.56 15.59 -6.88
C ASN A 12 0.36 15.83 -8.08
N VAL A 13 1.63 15.51 -7.89
CA VAL A 13 2.63 15.50 -8.98
C VAL A 13 3.19 14.09 -9.07
N ALA A 14 3.14 13.49 -10.26
CA ALA A 14 3.62 12.14 -10.49
C ALA A 14 4.58 12.10 -11.68
N LEU A 15 5.69 11.38 -11.50
CA LEU A 15 6.65 11.03 -12.53
C LEU A 15 6.56 9.55 -12.83
N ASN A 16 6.19 9.21 -14.07
CA ASN A 16 6.06 7.84 -14.53
C ASN A 16 7.02 7.59 -15.70
N ARG A 17 7.69 6.44 -15.66
CA ARG A 17 8.50 5.96 -16.77
C ARG A 17 8.27 4.46 -16.95
N THR A 18 8.01 4.05 -18.18
CA THR A 18 7.90 2.66 -18.57
C THR A 18 8.82 2.41 -19.76
N SER A 19 9.69 1.40 -19.66
CA SER A 19 10.64 0.99 -20.68
C SER A 19 10.65 -0.52 -20.90
N THR A 20 9.49 -1.16 -20.71
CA THR A 20 9.34 -2.61 -20.88
C THR A 20 9.20 -3.00 -22.35
N ASP A 21 9.73 -4.17 -22.70
CA ASP A 21 9.69 -4.71 -24.07
C ASP A 21 8.31 -5.26 -24.45
N ASN A 22 7.47 -5.59 -23.48
CA ASN A 22 6.12 -6.11 -23.69
C ASN A 22 5.22 -5.73 -22.52
N GLN A 23 3.95 -5.44 -22.77
CA GLN A 23 3.00 -5.06 -21.74
C GLN A 23 2.40 -6.26 -21.00
N LEU A 24 2.18 -7.40 -21.68
CA LEU A 24 1.51 -8.57 -21.08
C LEU A 24 2.48 -9.48 -20.33
N PHE A 25 3.67 -9.66 -20.87
CA PHE A 25 4.73 -10.46 -20.28
C PHE A 25 6.07 -9.76 -20.50
N PRO A 26 6.39 -8.74 -19.67
CA PRO A 26 7.67 -8.05 -19.76
C PRO A 26 8.83 -8.99 -19.48
N ARG A 27 9.80 -9.04 -20.36
CA ARG A 27 11.03 -9.84 -20.22
C ARG A 27 12.22 -8.99 -19.83
N ARG A 28 12.22 -7.74 -20.28
CA ARG A 28 13.30 -6.76 -20.01
C ARG A 28 12.73 -5.37 -19.83
N GLY A 29 13.45 -4.57 -19.09
CA GLY A 29 13.11 -3.17 -18.88
C GLY A 29 12.66 -2.86 -17.47
N SER A 30 12.12 -1.68 -17.28
CA SER A 30 11.70 -1.21 -15.96
C SER A 30 10.47 -0.32 -16.05
N GLU A 31 9.72 -0.32 -14.96
CA GLU A 31 8.64 0.60 -14.67
C GLU A 31 9.02 1.39 -13.42
N PHE A 32 8.82 2.67 -13.46
CA PHE A 32 9.12 3.57 -12.37
C PHE A 32 7.95 4.53 -12.18
N ASN A 33 7.52 4.68 -10.94
CA ASN A 33 6.52 5.65 -10.54
C ASN A 33 6.98 6.34 -9.25
N ALA A 34 7.05 7.66 -9.27
CA ALA A 34 7.25 8.48 -8.09
C ALA A 34 6.16 9.55 -8.03
N SER A 35 5.49 9.67 -6.91
CA SER A 35 4.44 10.66 -6.74
C SER A 35 4.53 11.37 -5.40
N VAL A 36 4.17 12.65 -5.43
CA VAL A 36 4.08 13.50 -4.25
C VAL A 36 2.70 14.16 -4.25
N THR A 37 1.97 13.96 -3.18
CA THR A 37 0.69 14.63 -2.93
C THR A 37 0.84 15.54 -1.74
N ILE A 38 0.50 16.81 -1.90
CA ILE A 38 0.65 17.84 -0.87
C ILE A 38 -0.65 18.61 -0.75
N THR A 39 -1.12 18.81 0.48
CA THR A 39 -2.19 19.75 0.79
C THR A 39 -1.61 21.07 1.28
N PRO A 40 -2.35 22.19 1.22
CA PRO A 40 -1.94 23.38 1.94
C PRO A 40 -1.81 23.11 3.44
N PRO A 41 -0.81 23.72 4.13
CA PRO A 41 -0.64 23.57 5.57
C PRO A 41 -1.68 24.44 6.32
N TRP A 42 -2.93 23.98 6.33
CA TRP A 42 -4.07 24.72 6.89
C TRP A 42 -3.86 25.13 8.34
N SER A 43 -3.18 24.28 9.14
CA SER A 43 -2.86 24.58 10.53
C SER A 43 -1.95 25.80 10.71
N SER A 44 -1.17 26.16 9.68
CA SER A 44 -0.31 27.34 9.69
C SER A 44 -1.08 28.61 9.36
N PHE A 45 -2.15 28.51 8.57
CA PHE A 45 -3.01 29.64 8.19
C PHE A 45 -4.12 29.89 9.20
N ILE A 46 -4.67 28.82 9.77
CA ILE A 46 -5.73 28.89 10.76
C ILE A 46 -5.08 28.85 12.14
N LYS A 47 -5.02 30.00 12.83
CA LYS A 47 -4.47 30.12 14.18
C LYS A 47 -5.38 29.40 15.19
N LYS A 48 -5.18 28.08 15.33
CA LYS A 48 -5.93 27.20 16.20
C LYS A 48 -4.98 26.42 17.08
N ASP A 49 -5.32 26.29 18.37
CA ASP A 49 -4.55 25.43 19.29
C ASP A 49 -5.01 23.97 19.14
N TYR A 50 -4.42 23.27 18.19
CA TYR A 50 -4.70 21.85 17.95
C TYR A 50 -4.27 20.92 19.10
N ARG A 51 -3.46 21.42 20.04
CA ARG A 51 -3.04 20.65 21.21
C ARG A 51 -4.14 20.59 22.27
N ASN A 52 -4.89 21.69 22.43
CA ASN A 52 -5.85 21.85 23.51
C ASN A 52 -7.28 22.05 22.99
N LEU A 53 -7.63 21.46 21.85
CA LEU A 53 -8.99 21.57 21.30
C LEU A 53 -10.06 21.08 22.25
N ALA A 54 -9.81 20.01 23.03
CA ALA A 54 -10.73 19.48 24.02
C ALA A 54 -11.08 20.45 25.17
N THR A 55 -10.26 21.48 25.37
CA THR A 55 -10.52 22.52 26.41
C THR A 55 -11.36 23.68 25.88
N ASN A 56 -11.72 23.68 24.60
CA ASN A 56 -12.55 24.73 24.01
C ASN A 56 -14.02 24.54 24.46
N ALA A 57 -14.52 25.47 25.25
CA ALA A 57 -15.90 25.44 25.77
C ALA A 57 -17.01 25.45 24.69
N ALA A 58 -16.68 25.80 23.45
CA ALA A 58 -17.59 25.74 22.30
C ALA A 58 -17.77 24.32 21.75
N LEU A 59 -16.87 23.39 22.06
CA LEU A 59 -16.90 21.99 21.61
C LEU A 59 -17.55 21.13 22.70
N LYS A 60 -18.81 20.77 22.50
CA LYS A 60 -19.61 20.06 23.50
C LYS A 60 -19.38 18.57 23.55
N THR A 61 -18.87 17.98 22.45
CA THR A 61 -18.66 16.54 22.35
C THR A 61 -17.34 16.22 21.69
N TYR A 62 -16.83 15.00 21.90
CA TYR A 62 -15.67 14.47 21.18
C TYR A 62 -15.87 14.50 19.66
N GLN A 63 -17.10 14.33 19.18
CA GLN A 63 -17.41 14.39 17.74
C GLN A 63 -17.23 15.80 17.20
N ASP A 64 -17.65 16.84 17.93
CA ASP A 64 -17.45 18.23 17.52
C ASP A 64 -15.96 18.57 17.45
N GLU A 65 -15.19 18.10 18.42
CA GLU A 65 -13.72 18.25 18.42
C GLU A 65 -13.08 17.60 17.18
N GLN A 66 -13.46 16.36 16.87
CA GLN A 66 -12.93 15.65 15.69
C GLN A 66 -13.36 16.33 14.38
N GLN A 67 -14.62 16.80 14.30
CA GLN A 67 -15.13 17.53 13.16
C GLN A 67 -14.36 18.82 12.92
N GLU A 68 -14.08 19.57 13.98
CA GLU A 68 -13.35 20.82 13.91
C GLU A 68 -11.86 20.61 13.61
N LYS A 69 -11.27 19.53 14.13
CA LYS A 69 -9.88 19.14 13.91
C LYS A 69 -9.62 18.78 12.45
N TYR A 70 -10.51 17.99 11.85
CA TYR A 70 -10.33 17.43 10.51
C TYR A 70 -11.18 18.10 9.43
N ARG A 71 -11.74 19.27 9.73
CA ARG A 71 -12.51 20.06 8.75
C ARG A 71 -11.72 20.33 7.47
N TRP A 72 -10.43 20.60 7.61
CA TRP A 72 -9.48 20.74 6.52
C TRP A 72 -8.36 19.73 6.73
N VAL A 73 -8.31 18.75 5.84
CA VAL A 73 -7.28 17.70 5.89
C VAL A 73 -5.95 18.29 5.43
N GLU A 74 -4.89 18.03 6.21
CA GLU A 74 -3.54 18.45 5.85
C GLU A 74 -2.56 17.28 5.96
N TYR A 75 -1.78 17.07 4.88
CA TYR A 75 -0.73 16.06 4.82
C TYR A 75 0.22 16.31 3.65
N HIS A 76 1.33 15.61 3.66
CA HIS A 76 2.16 15.37 2.49
C HIS A 76 2.42 13.87 2.37
N LYS A 77 2.19 13.31 1.19
CA LYS A 77 2.29 11.88 0.90
C LYS A 77 3.29 11.65 -0.22
N TRP A 78 4.25 10.80 0.04
CA TRP A 78 5.33 10.46 -0.88
C TRP A 78 5.23 8.99 -1.20
N LYS A 79 5.24 8.64 -2.49
CA LYS A 79 5.21 7.24 -2.93
C LYS A 79 6.27 7.01 -3.98
N PHE A 80 6.89 5.86 -3.88
CA PHE A 80 7.86 5.37 -4.84
C PHE A 80 7.56 3.92 -5.14
N LYS A 81 7.54 3.56 -6.44
CA LYS A 81 7.37 2.19 -6.91
C LYS A 81 8.27 1.98 -8.10
N SER A 82 9.07 0.92 -8.05
CA SER A 82 9.91 0.50 -9.15
C SER A 82 9.74 -1.00 -9.37
N LYS A 83 9.54 -1.40 -10.62
CA LYS A 83 9.59 -2.79 -11.08
C LYS A 83 10.69 -2.91 -12.13
N THR A 84 11.49 -3.96 -12.05
CA THR A 84 12.51 -4.28 -13.03
C THR A 84 12.35 -5.71 -13.50
N TYR A 85 12.48 -5.93 -14.79
CA TYR A 85 12.35 -7.23 -15.44
C TYR A 85 13.67 -7.62 -16.09
N THR A 86 14.15 -8.81 -15.76
CA THR A 86 15.40 -9.35 -16.27
C THR A 86 15.17 -10.77 -16.79
N ALA A 87 15.35 -10.97 -18.09
CA ALA A 87 15.33 -12.30 -18.70
C ALA A 87 16.57 -13.08 -18.23
N LEU A 88 16.37 -14.21 -17.56
CA LEU A 88 17.45 -15.07 -17.09
C LEU A 88 17.89 -16.09 -18.12
N THR A 89 17.02 -16.42 -19.06
CA THR A 89 17.31 -17.36 -20.15
C THR A 89 16.96 -16.75 -21.50
N ASN A 90 17.49 -17.33 -22.59
CA ASN A 90 17.23 -16.87 -23.94
C ASN A 90 15.99 -17.56 -24.54
N GLY A 91 15.39 -16.93 -25.56
CA GLY A 91 14.26 -17.46 -26.31
C GLY A 91 12.93 -16.75 -25.98
N ALA A 92 11.89 -17.13 -26.71
CA ALA A 92 10.55 -16.58 -26.53
C ALA A 92 9.92 -16.99 -25.19
N LYS A 93 10.14 -18.26 -24.81
CA LYS A 93 9.75 -18.78 -23.50
C LYS A 93 10.99 -18.79 -22.59
N CYS A 94 11.17 -17.73 -21.83
CA CYS A 94 12.31 -17.56 -20.95
C CYS A 94 11.86 -17.38 -19.49
N PHE A 95 12.71 -17.75 -18.54
CA PHE A 95 12.55 -17.34 -17.16
C PHE A 95 12.84 -15.86 -17.05
N VAL A 96 11.95 -15.15 -16.35
CA VAL A 96 12.06 -13.72 -16.08
C VAL A 96 12.07 -13.50 -14.59
N LEU A 97 13.07 -12.80 -14.09
CA LEU A 97 13.10 -12.28 -12.74
C LEU A 97 12.47 -10.89 -12.73
N MET A 98 11.37 -10.72 -12.00
CA MET A 98 10.80 -9.43 -11.68
C MET A 98 11.19 -9.05 -10.26
N THR A 99 11.74 -7.85 -10.12
CA THR A 99 12.06 -7.24 -8.83
C THR A 99 11.19 -6.01 -8.63
N ARG A 100 10.53 -5.91 -7.49
CA ARG A 100 9.74 -4.73 -7.11
C ARG A 100 10.27 -4.16 -5.80
N VAL A 101 10.42 -2.84 -5.80
CA VAL A 101 10.72 -2.03 -4.62
C VAL A 101 9.65 -0.95 -4.53
N GLU A 102 9.01 -0.86 -3.39
CA GLU A 102 7.92 0.06 -3.17
C GLU A 102 8.00 0.61 -1.75
N PHE A 103 7.83 1.91 -1.60
CA PHE A 103 7.70 2.53 -0.29
C PHE A 103 6.81 3.76 -0.36
N GLY A 104 6.20 4.10 0.76
CA GLY A 104 5.40 5.29 0.93
C GLY A 104 5.57 5.89 2.30
N LEU A 105 5.45 7.21 2.34
CA LEU A 105 5.54 8.01 3.55
C LEU A 105 4.38 9.01 3.57
N LEU A 106 3.69 9.08 4.69
CA LEU A 106 2.64 10.05 4.96
C LEU A 106 3.07 10.90 6.15
N GLY A 107 3.29 12.18 5.91
CA GLY A 107 3.65 13.15 6.93
C GLY A 107 2.56 14.17 7.20
N SER A 108 2.64 14.86 8.32
CA SER A 108 1.78 15.98 8.69
C SER A 108 2.61 17.23 8.95
N PHE A 109 2.10 18.40 8.60
CA PHE A 109 2.75 19.68 8.89
C PHE A 109 2.67 20.03 10.38
N ASN A 110 1.58 19.59 11.04
CA ASN A 110 1.39 19.79 12.47
C ASN A 110 1.32 18.43 13.19
N LYS A 111 2.19 18.25 14.19
CA LYS A 111 2.27 17.00 14.97
C LYS A 111 1.00 16.66 15.75
N TYR A 112 0.17 17.66 16.05
CA TYR A 112 -1.11 17.49 16.77
C TYR A 112 -2.31 17.31 15.83
N ASN A 113 -2.11 17.54 14.52
CA ASN A 113 -3.14 17.40 13.49
C ASN A 113 -2.73 16.34 12.43
N LYS A 114 -2.42 15.14 12.87
CA LYS A 114 -2.17 14.03 11.95
C LYS A 114 -3.48 13.63 11.29
N SER A 115 -3.49 13.59 9.95
CA SER A 115 -4.66 13.11 9.21
C SER A 115 -4.91 11.62 9.50
N PRO A 116 -6.12 11.22 9.87
CA PRO A 116 -6.51 9.82 9.93
C PRO A 116 -6.85 9.26 8.54
N PHE A 117 -6.93 10.14 7.54
CA PHE A 117 -7.19 9.79 6.15
C PHE A 117 -5.88 9.60 5.39
N GLU A 118 -5.95 8.92 4.24
CA GLU A 118 -4.82 8.68 3.34
C GLU A 118 -3.72 7.78 3.92
N THR A 119 -3.98 7.11 5.05
CA THR A 119 -3.07 6.14 5.66
C THR A 119 -2.91 4.92 4.77
N PHE A 120 -1.84 4.17 5.01
CA PHE A 120 -1.57 2.92 4.31
C PHE A 120 -2.13 1.75 5.12
N GLU A 121 -2.86 0.87 4.42
CA GLU A 121 -3.36 -0.39 4.97
C GLU A 121 -2.64 -1.54 4.27
N MET A 122 -1.90 -2.36 5.03
CA MET A 122 -1.01 -3.36 4.46
C MET A 122 -1.43 -4.78 4.78
N GLY A 123 -1.31 -5.64 3.76
CA GLY A 123 -1.63 -7.07 3.80
C GLY A 123 -2.65 -7.46 2.75
N GLY A 124 -2.73 -8.76 2.47
CA GLY A 124 -3.73 -9.33 1.58
C GLY A 124 -3.46 -9.17 0.09
N ASP A 125 -4.53 -9.13 -0.66
CA ASP A 125 -4.52 -9.10 -2.13
C ASP A 125 -4.29 -7.70 -2.72
N GLY A 126 -4.25 -6.66 -1.91
CA GLY A 126 -4.06 -5.28 -2.38
C GLY A 126 -5.26 -4.69 -3.13
N MET A 127 -6.38 -5.39 -3.18
CA MET A 127 -7.60 -4.87 -3.81
C MET A 127 -8.29 -3.87 -2.90
N SER A 128 -8.57 -2.69 -3.42
CA SER A 128 -9.36 -1.68 -2.72
C SER A 128 -10.82 -2.10 -2.60
N GLY A 129 -11.45 -1.77 -1.47
CA GLY A 129 -12.88 -2.03 -1.24
C GLY A 129 -13.18 -2.81 0.04
N TYR A 130 -12.17 -3.35 0.70
CA TYR A 130 -12.31 -4.04 1.98
C TYR A 130 -11.81 -3.23 3.17
N SER A 131 -11.31 -2.00 2.94
CA SER A 131 -10.87 -1.14 4.04
C SER A 131 -12.05 -0.60 4.82
N MET A 132 -12.03 -0.78 6.14
CA MET A 132 -12.99 -0.17 7.06
C MET A 132 -12.69 1.31 7.32
N ASN A 133 -11.52 1.79 6.93
CA ASN A 133 -11.09 3.17 7.11
C ASN A 133 -11.32 4.00 5.86
N TYR A 134 -11.79 5.21 6.04
CA TYR A 134 -12.08 6.12 4.93
C TYR A 134 -10.80 6.63 4.27
N ALA A 135 -10.75 6.57 2.93
CA ALA A 135 -9.65 7.08 2.12
C ALA A 135 -8.26 6.46 2.44
N THR A 136 -8.21 5.20 2.87
CA THR A 136 -6.96 4.47 3.04
C THR A 136 -6.47 3.92 1.70
N GLU A 137 -5.15 3.81 1.57
CA GLU A 137 -4.52 3.18 0.41
C GLU A 137 -4.09 1.77 0.76
N THR A 138 -4.64 0.79 0.06
CA THR A 138 -4.34 -0.62 0.29
C THR A 138 -3.03 -1.01 -0.38
N VAL A 139 -2.14 -1.64 0.36
CA VAL A 139 -0.85 -2.16 -0.10
C VAL A 139 -0.85 -3.68 0.11
N GLY A 140 -0.94 -4.44 -0.96
CA GLY A 140 -0.96 -5.90 -0.90
C GLY A 140 0.37 -6.47 -0.39
N LEU A 141 0.29 -7.49 0.46
CA LEU A 141 1.39 -8.41 0.78
C LEU A 141 0.80 -9.81 0.89
N ARG A 142 1.08 -10.64 -0.11
CA ARG A 142 0.52 -12.00 -0.22
C ARG A 142 0.98 -12.88 0.95
N GLY A 143 0.13 -13.80 1.40
CA GLY A 143 0.38 -14.64 2.57
C GLY A 143 -0.07 -14.05 3.90
N TYR A 144 -0.68 -12.88 3.87
CA TYR A 144 -1.30 -12.21 5.02
C TYR A 144 -2.74 -11.82 4.71
N GLU A 145 -3.58 -11.69 5.72
CA GLU A 145 -4.95 -11.20 5.56
C GLU A 145 -4.95 -9.69 5.23
N ASN A 146 -6.03 -9.24 4.59
CA ASN A 146 -6.20 -7.83 4.26
C ASN A 146 -6.07 -6.96 5.51
N GLY A 147 -5.19 -5.96 5.46
CA GLY A 147 -4.96 -5.03 6.55
C GLY A 147 -4.24 -5.59 7.78
N SER A 148 -3.94 -6.89 7.83
CA SER A 148 -3.40 -7.54 9.04
C SER A 148 -1.99 -7.11 9.46
N LEU A 149 -1.27 -6.42 8.59
CA LEU A 149 0.05 -5.84 8.88
C LEU A 149 -0.01 -4.36 9.24
N THR A 150 -1.20 -3.78 9.24
CA THR A 150 -1.41 -2.37 9.53
C THR A 150 -1.35 -2.12 11.03
N PRO A 151 -0.64 -1.08 11.50
CA PRO A 151 -0.69 -0.67 12.90
C PRO A 151 -2.12 -0.36 13.33
N HIS A 152 -2.55 -0.94 14.44
CA HIS A 152 -3.90 -0.78 14.99
C HIS A 152 -3.85 -0.36 16.46
N ALA A 153 -4.95 0.19 16.95
CA ALA A 153 -5.07 0.62 18.32
C ALA A 153 -4.92 -0.55 19.30
N THR A 154 -4.05 -0.38 20.29
CA THR A 154 -3.85 -1.31 21.40
C THR A 154 -4.15 -0.60 22.71
N ARG A 155 -4.14 -1.33 23.84
CA ARG A 155 -4.28 -0.70 25.18
C ARG A 155 -3.13 0.26 25.49
N GLU A 156 -1.93 -0.05 25.00
CA GLU A 156 -0.72 0.77 25.21
C GLU A 156 -0.67 1.95 24.25
N HIS A 157 -1.19 1.77 23.04
CA HIS A 157 -1.16 2.74 21.96
C HIS A 157 -2.55 2.90 21.32
N PRO A 158 -3.49 3.53 22.02
CA PRO A 158 -4.86 3.71 21.52
C PRO A 158 -4.94 4.67 20.31
N GLU A 159 -3.88 5.47 20.08
CA GLU A 159 -3.78 6.39 18.97
C GLU A 159 -3.35 5.72 17.66
N HIS A 160 -2.83 4.49 17.69
CA HIS A 160 -2.38 3.80 16.49
C HIS A 160 -3.58 3.41 15.62
N ASN A 161 -3.67 4.02 14.45
CA ASN A 161 -4.70 3.72 13.47
C ASN A 161 -4.17 3.99 12.06
N GLY A 162 -3.80 2.92 11.35
CA GLY A 162 -3.25 2.99 10.01
C GLY A 162 -1.73 3.17 9.96
N GLY A 163 -1.15 2.94 8.79
CA GLY A 163 0.27 3.12 8.50
C GLY A 163 0.57 4.52 7.98
N TYR A 164 1.61 5.16 8.50
CA TYR A 164 2.15 6.42 7.98
C TYR A 164 3.45 6.23 7.20
N ALA A 165 4.01 5.04 7.27
CA ALA A 165 5.09 4.60 6.42
C ALA A 165 4.88 3.13 6.05
N TYR A 166 5.30 2.74 4.85
CA TYR A 166 5.38 1.33 4.47
C TYR A 166 6.55 1.09 3.54
N ASN A 167 6.98 -0.16 3.49
CA ASN A 167 7.82 -0.68 2.41
C ASN A 167 7.28 -2.02 1.92
N ARG A 168 7.61 -2.35 0.68
CA ARG A 168 7.35 -3.65 0.07
C ARG A 168 8.46 -3.99 -0.90
N LEU A 169 8.96 -5.20 -0.76
CA LEU A 169 9.97 -5.80 -1.64
C LEU A 169 9.40 -7.10 -2.20
N THR A 170 9.53 -7.32 -3.50
CA THR A 170 9.09 -8.56 -4.16
C THR A 170 10.17 -9.04 -5.12
N LEU A 171 10.50 -10.31 -5.04
CA LEU A 171 11.25 -11.04 -6.05
C LEU A 171 10.32 -12.11 -6.62
N GLU A 172 10.11 -12.10 -7.92
CA GLU A 172 9.17 -13.01 -8.58
C GLU A 172 9.83 -13.63 -9.81
N LEU A 173 9.91 -14.96 -9.83
CA LEU A 173 10.38 -15.73 -10.97
C LEU A 173 9.19 -16.17 -11.81
N ARG A 174 9.12 -15.74 -13.05
CA ARG A 174 8.02 -15.98 -14.00
C ARG A 174 8.46 -16.90 -15.12
N TYR A 175 7.55 -17.79 -15.55
CA TYR A 175 7.75 -18.62 -16.72
C TYR A 175 6.49 -18.67 -17.59
N PRO A 176 6.56 -18.34 -18.90
CA PRO A 176 5.41 -18.32 -19.78
C PRO A 176 5.13 -19.73 -20.32
N PHE A 177 3.91 -20.22 -20.10
CA PHE A 177 3.41 -21.44 -20.74
C PHE A 177 2.88 -21.17 -22.13
N MET A 178 2.16 -20.05 -22.28
CA MET A 178 1.57 -19.60 -23.52
C MET A 178 1.77 -18.09 -23.70
N LEU A 179 2.18 -17.68 -24.90
CA LEU A 179 2.33 -16.28 -25.30
C LEU A 179 1.50 -16.04 -26.57
N GLY A 180 0.75 -14.94 -26.63
CA GLY A 180 -0.11 -14.58 -27.75
C GLY A 180 -1.29 -13.74 -27.30
N ASN A 181 -2.41 -13.85 -28.03
CA ASN A 181 -3.65 -13.17 -27.65
C ASN A 181 -4.13 -13.59 -26.26
N THR A 182 -4.00 -14.86 -25.93
CA THR A 182 -4.10 -15.38 -24.57
C THR A 182 -2.70 -15.62 -24.05
N THR A 183 -2.33 -14.97 -22.96
CA THR A 183 -1.02 -15.14 -22.31
C THR A 183 -1.22 -15.84 -20.98
N ILE A 184 -0.51 -16.95 -20.77
CA ILE A 184 -0.57 -17.74 -19.52
C ILE A 184 0.86 -17.92 -19.01
N TYR A 185 1.10 -17.56 -17.75
CA TYR A 185 2.38 -17.79 -17.11
C TYR A 185 2.24 -18.19 -15.65
N GLY A 186 3.16 -19.03 -15.21
CA GLY A 186 3.33 -19.38 -13.81
C GLY A 186 4.38 -18.50 -13.15
N LEU A 187 4.29 -18.36 -11.85
CA LEU A 187 5.23 -17.59 -11.07
C LEU A 187 5.47 -18.22 -9.69
N GLY A 188 6.69 -18.03 -9.20
CA GLY A 188 7.05 -18.26 -7.81
C GLY A 188 7.60 -16.98 -7.25
N PHE A 189 7.29 -16.64 -6.00
CA PHE A 189 7.70 -15.36 -5.43
C PHE A 189 8.10 -15.46 -3.96
N VAL A 190 8.92 -14.49 -3.57
CA VAL A 190 9.16 -14.11 -2.18
C VAL A 190 8.86 -12.63 -2.02
N GLU A 191 8.17 -12.30 -0.95
CA GLU A 191 7.81 -10.91 -0.63
C GLU A 191 8.20 -10.57 0.81
N GLY A 192 8.44 -9.31 1.03
CA GLY A 192 8.65 -8.77 2.35
C GLY A 192 8.20 -7.32 2.44
N GLY A 193 7.61 -6.97 3.55
CA GLY A 193 7.15 -5.60 3.76
C GLY A 193 6.63 -5.39 5.17
N ASN A 194 6.41 -4.15 5.51
CA ASN A 194 5.82 -3.76 6.79
C ASN A 194 5.21 -2.37 6.71
N ALA A 195 4.35 -2.05 7.66
CA ALA A 195 3.80 -0.71 7.85
C ALA A 195 4.08 -0.20 9.28
N TRP A 196 4.32 1.10 9.41
CA TRP A 196 4.65 1.76 10.68
C TRP A 196 3.72 2.94 10.93
N TYR A 197 3.33 3.12 12.19
CA TYR A 197 2.53 4.27 12.61
C TYR A 197 3.36 5.57 12.64
N HIS A 198 4.62 5.51 13.04
CA HIS A 198 5.51 6.67 13.00
C HIS A 198 6.52 6.53 11.87
N VAL A 199 6.67 7.56 11.05
CA VAL A 199 7.68 7.61 9.97
C VAL A 199 9.10 7.44 10.52
N LYS A 200 9.38 7.92 11.74
CA LYS A 200 10.69 7.77 12.40
C LYS A 200 11.04 6.33 12.76
N ASP A 201 10.04 5.44 12.91
CA ASP A 201 10.23 4.03 13.23
C ASP A 201 10.44 3.18 11.98
N PHE A 202 10.41 3.81 10.80
CA PHE A 202 10.64 3.15 9.53
C PHE A 202 12.00 2.45 9.52
N SER A 203 11.99 1.15 9.25
CA SER A 203 13.18 0.32 9.11
C SER A 203 13.04 -0.60 7.89
N PRO A 204 13.86 -0.42 6.85
CA PRO A 204 13.75 -1.20 5.62
C PRO A 204 14.02 -2.69 5.80
N PHE A 205 14.63 -3.10 6.92
CA PHE A 205 14.98 -4.48 7.21
C PHE A 205 14.03 -5.17 8.20
N ASN A 206 13.18 -4.42 8.90
CA ASN A 206 12.16 -4.99 9.78
C ASN A 206 10.91 -5.30 8.96
N ILE A 207 10.95 -6.37 8.18
CA ILE A 207 9.92 -6.77 7.23
C ILE A 207 9.25 -8.08 7.66
N LYS A 208 7.97 -8.20 7.32
CA LYS A 208 7.17 -9.42 7.41
C LYS A 208 7.31 -10.15 6.07
N ARG A 209 7.73 -11.41 6.11
CA ARG A 209 8.13 -12.18 4.94
C ARG A 209 7.06 -13.18 4.55
N SER A 210 6.94 -13.41 3.26
CA SER A 210 6.09 -14.46 2.69
C SER A 210 6.73 -15.07 1.44
N ALA A 211 6.25 -16.23 1.05
CA ALA A 211 6.58 -16.86 -0.23
C ALA A 211 5.37 -17.60 -0.76
N GLY A 212 5.33 -17.77 -2.07
CA GLY A 212 4.21 -18.44 -2.70
C GLY A 212 4.44 -18.75 -4.16
N VAL A 213 3.39 -19.30 -4.76
CA VAL A 213 3.32 -19.63 -6.18
C VAL A 213 1.99 -19.15 -6.74
N GLY A 214 1.96 -18.90 -8.04
CA GLY A 214 0.72 -18.45 -8.67
C GLY A 214 0.70 -18.68 -10.17
N VAL A 215 -0.48 -18.43 -10.74
CA VAL A 215 -0.73 -18.48 -12.17
C VAL A 215 -1.44 -17.20 -12.59
N ARG A 216 -1.05 -16.69 -13.76
CA ARG A 216 -1.68 -15.54 -14.42
C ARG A 216 -2.20 -15.96 -15.78
N ILE A 217 -3.39 -15.47 -16.09
CA ILE A 217 -4.06 -15.68 -17.37
C ILE A 217 -4.52 -14.30 -17.86
N PHE A 218 -4.04 -13.88 -19.00
CA PHE A 218 -4.55 -12.71 -19.70
C PHE A 218 -5.51 -13.14 -20.80
N LEU A 219 -6.73 -12.64 -20.74
CA LEU A 219 -7.77 -12.81 -21.74
C LEU A 219 -8.15 -11.44 -22.34
N PRO A 220 -8.16 -11.27 -23.68
CA PRO A 220 -8.39 -9.96 -24.30
C PRO A 220 -9.67 -9.24 -23.89
N MET A 221 -10.73 -9.98 -23.57
CA MET A 221 -12.03 -9.41 -23.18
C MET A 221 -12.20 -9.20 -21.67
N VAL A 222 -11.43 -9.90 -20.86
CA VAL A 222 -11.59 -9.92 -19.39
C VAL A 222 -10.42 -9.20 -18.69
N GLY A 223 -9.26 -9.15 -19.32
CA GLY A 223 -8.05 -8.63 -18.75
C GLY A 223 -7.19 -9.68 -18.04
N LEU A 224 -6.36 -9.24 -17.11
CA LEU A 224 -5.49 -10.11 -16.33
C LEU A 224 -6.29 -10.73 -15.16
N MET A 225 -6.20 -12.03 -15.05
CA MET A 225 -6.72 -12.80 -13.91
C MET A 225 -5.60 -13.63 -13.31
N GLY A 226 -5.68 -13.87 -12.02
CA GLY A 226 -4.68 -14.70 -11.36
C GLY A 226 -5.18 -15.30 -10.06
N ILE A 227 -4.49 -16.37 -9.67
CA ILE A 227 -4.63 -17.00 -8.37
C ILE A 227 -3.26 -17.28 -7.81
N ASP A 228 -3.04 -16.90 -6.57
CA ASP A 228 -1.82 -17.15 -5.82
C ASP A 228 -2.13 -17.96 -4.57
N TYR A 229 -1.23 -18.87 -4.23
CA TYR A 229 -1.15 -19.47 -2.91
C TYR A 229 0.13 -18.97 -2.24
N ALA A 230 0.00 -18.36 -1.08
CA ALA A 230 1.11 -17.76 -0.35
C ALA A 230 1.08 -18.13 1.12
N TYR A 231 2.26 -18.24 1.73
CA TYR A 231 2.44 -18.50 3.15
C TYR A 231 3.21 -17.35 3.79
N GLY A 232 2.62 -16.72 4.83
CA GLY A 232 3.29 -15.72 5.67
C GLY A 232 4.12 -16.39 6.76
N PHE A 233 5.39 -16.02 6.89
CA PHE A 233 6.30 -16.65 7.86
C PHE A 233 6.29 -15.98 9.23
N ASP A 234 5.99 -14.69 9.24
CA ASP A 234 6.08 -13.88 10.46
C ASP A 234 4.68 -13.64 11.06
N ARG A 235 4.64 -13.27 12.33
CA ARG A 235 3.38 -12.88 12.98
C ARG A 235 2.87 -11.57 12.41
N ASP A 236 1.55 -11.48 12.26
CA ASP A 236 0.86 -10.25 11.87
C ASP A 236 0.86 -9.20 13.00
N ALA A 237 0.24 -8.05 12.77
CA ALA A 237 0.14 -6.99 13.76
C ALA A 237 -0.76 -7.38 14.96
N PHE A 238 -1.65 -8.36 14.80
CA PHE A 238 -2.50 -8.91 15.86
C PHE A 238 -1.83 -10.03 16.65
N GLY A 239 -0.60 -10.42 16.28
CA GLY A 239 0.16 -11.50 16.92
C GLY A 239 -0.18 -12.90 16.42
N ASN A 240 -1.06 -13.03 15.41
CA ASN A 240 -1.39 -14.32 14.81
C ASN A 240 -0.20 -14.89 14.06
N LYS A 241 -0.04 -16.22 14.11
CA LYS A 241 0.98 -16.91 13.33
C LYS A 241 0.64 -16.85 11.84
N GLY A 242 1.68 -16.85 11.01
CA GLY A 242 1.54 -16.98 9.57
C GLY A 242 0.80 -18.27 9.19
N LYS A 243 0.05 -18.18 8.12
CA LYS A 243 -0.73 -19.28 7.54
C LYS A 243 -0.73 -19.20 6.02
N GLY A 244 -1.09 -20.32 5.36
CA GLY A 244 -1.29 -20.34 3.92
C GLY A 244 -2.62 -19.69 3.54
N GLN A 245 -2.59 -18.87 2.49
CA GLN A 245 -3.76 -18.15 1.99
C GLN A 245 -3.82 -18.17 0.47
N PHE A 246 -5.04 -18.17 -0.06
CA PHE A 246 -5.29 -17.93 -1.47
C PHE A 246 -5.62 -16.47 -1.71
N HIS A 247 -5.04 -15.92 -2.78
CA HIS A 247 -5.28 -14.55 -3.23
C HIS A 247 -5.75 -14.58 -4.68
N PHE A 248 -6.81 -13.85 -4.96
CA PHE A 248 -7.35 -13.70 -6.31
C PHE A 248 -6.97 -12.34 -6.88
N ILE A 249 -6.67 -12.30 -8.18
CA ILE A 249 -6.30 -11.09 -8.88
C ILE A 249 -7.24 -10.90 -10.05
N LEU A 250 -7.76 -9.69 -10.19
CA LEU A 250 -8.67 -9.30 -11.24
C LEU A 250 -8.29 -7.91 -11.77
N GLY A 251 -7.85 -7.84 -13.03
CA GLY A 251 -7.60 -6.58 -13.71
C GLY A 251 -6.33 -5.82 -13.32
N GLN A 252 -5.70 -6.13 -12.19
CA GLN A 252 -4.44 -5.53 -11.74
C GLN A 252 -3.43 -6.60 -11.36
N GLU A 253 -2.17 -6.31 -11.58
CA GLU A 253 -1.07 -7.11 -11.10
C GLU A 253 -0.55 -6.52 -9.77
N PHE A 254 -0.29 -7.39 -8.81
CA PHE A 254 0.32 -6.99 -7.54
C PHE A 254 1.61 -6.22 -7.68
#